data_203fe71a8a09f54460eb0fcd2fd0d5d5
#
_entry.id   203fe71a8a09f54460eb0fcd2fd0d5d5
#
_cell.length_a   1.000
_cell.length_b   1.000
_cell.length_c   1.000
_cell.angle_alpha   90.00
_cell.angle_beta   90.00
_cell.angle_gamma   90.00
#
_symmetry.space_group_name_H-M   'P 1'
#
loop_
_entity.id
_entity.type
_entity.pdbx_description
1 polymer ?
#
loop_
_entity_poly.entity_id
_entity_poly.type
_entity_poly.pdbx_seq_one_letter_code
_entity_poly.pdbx_strand_id
1 'polypeptide(L)'
;MTQQMILVAMTMLELAKMGAMMMAAKYQVDRRVKLVLDTGKEKVTLENLNRLNHLLEIQFSVPFSSEPTPDVATVTIMNLSKKTRALFKKGDHVTLYAGYKGDVGVLTEGNINKIPPLLWSGVDSQFSFTFIQGADYSKKKDVSITFKKKSGAEQVIKTIAKKAGIPLKSIKLQIPKDFKKGYTADGQPLELIESIAKKCGSVLRIVRGKYCVVYDTSASDLQKIVRTRRAAVRSAHTHYTNKVRQQGTAAKYRSSTTATISKDRAQYKKNLTAAQGRLDKAKTKSGKAAAKKSVAHWQQRISEVGGLKSHKNAVASYAKRTQEVKDAKDDWENAQKLLNKAEKALRKAGGAKKNSTATKPAEFLLSNTTGLTEEPSYSEDDDGESWSFSCLLQHRITTDAVIKVKSRNLNRTMVVDNGEHAYDGSSFLTTGVLK
;
A
#
# COMPACT_ATOMS: atom_id res chain seq x y z
N MET A 1 -6.47 -39.90 6.67
CA MET A 1 -6.53 -39.56 5.23
C MET A 1 -5.16 -39.85 4.61
N THR A 2 -5.10 -40.74 3.66
CA THR A 2 -3.85 -41.17 3.03
C THR A 2 -3.29 -40.11 2.11
N GLN A 3 -1.99 -40.04 1.97
CA GLN A 3 -1.26 -39.07 1.11
C GLN A 3 -1.78 -39.05 -0.34
N GLN A 4 -2.32 -40.17 -0.82
CA GLN A 4 -3.01 -40.30 -2.11
C GLN A 4 -4.32 -39.51 -2.19
N MET A 5 -5.10 -39.44 -1.12
CA MET A 5 -6.36 -38.65 -1.10
C MET A 5 -6.08 -37.14 -1.11
N ILE A 6 -4.99 -36.69 -0.50
CA ILE A 6 -4.57 -35.28 -0.53
C ILE A 6 -4.09 -34.91 -1.94
N LEU A 7 -3.35 -35.79 -2.61
CA LEU A 7 -2.86 -35.56 -3.98
C LEU A 7 -4.01 -35.50 -4.99
N VAL A 8 -5.02 -36.40 -4.86
CA VAL A 8 -6.23 -36.39 -5.70
C VAL A 8 -7.09 -35.15 -5.43
N ALA A 9 -7.22 -34.71 -4.17
CA ALA A 9 -7.95 -33.50 -3.85
C ALA A 9 -7.26 -32.23 -4.37
N MET A 10 -5.92 -32.19 -4.37
CA MET A 10 -5.14 -31.07 -4.94
C MET A 10 -5.24 -31.04 -6.47
N THR A 11 -5.22 -32.21 -7.16
CA THR A 11 -5.41 -32.26 -8.62
C THR A 11 -6.84 -31.92 -9.03
N MET A 12 -7.86 -32.32 -8.27
CA MET A 12 -9.24 -31.92 -8.51
C MET A 12 -9.48 -30.43 -8.28
N LEU A 13 -8.83 -29.84 -7.29
CA LEU A 13 -8.92 -28.39 -7.04
C LEU A 13 -8.19 -27.59 -8.12
N GLU A 14 -7.07 -28.08 -8.66
CA GLU A 14 -6.37 -27.48 -9.79
C GLU A 14 -7.16 -27.64 -11.09
N LEU A 15 -7.76 -28.79 -11.33
CA LEU A 15 -8.65 -29.02 -12.46
C LEU A 15 -9.92 -28.16 -12.39
N ALA A 16 -10.51 -27.97 -11.20
CA ALA A 16 -11.63 -27.05 -11.01
C ALA A 16 -11.23 -25.59 -11.23
N LYS A 17 -10.03 -25.18 -10.80
CA LYS A 17 -9.47 -23.84 -11.09
C LYS A 17 -9.15 -23.66 -12.58
N MET A 18 -8.61 -24.69 -13.25
CA MET A 18 -8.42 -24.69 -14.71
C MET A 18 -9.76 -24.66 -15.45
N GLY A 19 -10.78 -25.37 -14.96
CA GLY A 19 -12.13 -25.34 -15.51
C GLY A 19 -12.79 -23.95 -15.39
N ALA A 20 -12.61 -23.26 -14.27
CA ALA A 20 -13.07 -21.90 -14.08
C ALA A 20 -12.28 -20.89 -14.95
N MET A 21 -10.97 -21.11 -15.17
CA MET A 21 -10.16 -20.34 -16.12
C MET A 21 -10.57 -20.60 -17.59
N MET A 22 -10.96 -21.83 -17.92
CA MET A 22 -11.41 -22.19 -19.28
C MET A 22 -12.85 -21.72 -19.58
N MET A 23 -13.70 -21.53 -18.58
CA MET A 23 -15.07 -21.05 -18.80
C MET A 23 -15.15 -19.63 -19.37
N ALA A 24 -14.14 -18.77 -19.13
CA ALA A 24 -14.09 -17.45 -19.74
C ALA A 24 -13.85 -17.48 -21.26
N ALA A 25 -13.30 -18.57 -21.79
CA ALA A 25 -12.97 -18.72 -23.21
C ALA A 25 -14.08 -19.35 -24.09
N LYS A 26 -15.15 -19.85 -23.48
CA LYS A 26 -16.10 -20.72 -24.19
C LYS A 26 -16.97 -20.02 -25.22
N TYR A 27 -17.07 -18.69 -25.23
CA TYR A 27 -17.98 -17.94 -26.11
C TYR A 27 -17.36 -16.58 -26.57
N GLN A 28 -16.28 -16.65 -27.34
CA GLN A 28 -15.72 -15.43 -27.99
C GLN A 28 -16.40 -15.20 -29.36
N VAL A 29 -17.72 -15.35 -29.40
CA VAL A 29 -18.58 -15.09 -30.54
C VAL A 29 -19.68 -14.14 -30.14
N ASP A 30 -20.28 -13.44 -31.10
CA ASP A 30 -21.38 -12.51 -30.86
C ASP A 30 -20.96 -11.32 -29.96
N ARG A 31 -20.23 -10.38 -30.58
CA ARG A 31 -19.69 -9.15 -29.91
C ARG A 31 -20.83 -8.31 -29.34
N ARG A 32 -20.67 -7.90 -28.10
CA ARG A 32 -21.62 -7.07 -27.36
C ARG A 32 -20.97 -5.79 -26.90
N VAL A 33 -21.57 -4.67 -27.27
CA VAL A 33 -21.19 -3.34 -26.79
C VAL A 33 -22.43 -2.66 -26.26
N LYS A 34 -22.35 -2.10 -25.07
CA LYS A 34 -23.42 -1.35 -24.43
C LYS A 34 -22.87 -0.08 -23.82
N LEU A 35 -23.47 1.04 -24.15
CA LEU A 35 -23.19 2.35 -23.59
C LEU A 35 -24.38 2.81 -22.76
N VAL A 36 -24.14 3.20 -21.54
CA VAL A 36 -25.15 3.82 -20.67
C VAL A 36 -24.76 5.26 -20.44
N LEU A 37 -25.61 6.18 -20.89
CA LEU A 37 -25.51 7.62 -20.64
C LEU A 37 -26.42 7.96 -19.45
N ASP A 38 -25.87 8.59 -18.43
CA ASP A 38 -26.60 9.11 -17.28
C ASP A 38 -26.54 10.66 -17.33
N THR A 39 -27.64 11.29 -17.66
CA THR A 39 -27.75 12.78 -17.74
C THR A 39 -28.08 13.41 -16.38
N GLY A 40 -28.18 12.61 -15.31
CA GLY A 40 -28.67 13.02 -14.00
C GLY A 40 -30.21 13.14 -13.92
N LYS A 41 -30.91 13.18 -15.07
CA LYS A 41 -32.39 13.20 -15.17
C LYS A 41 -32.93 11.86 -15.65
N GLU A 42 -32.25 11.26 -16.61
CA GLU A 42 -32.62 9.98 -17.23
C GLU A 42 -31.39 9.17 -17.60
N LYS A 43 -31.58 7.85 -17.74
CA LYS A 43 -30.55 6.94 -18.22
C LYS A 43 -30.94 6.43 -19.60
N VAL A 44 -30.05 6.67 -20.56
CA VAL A 44 -30.22 6.20 -21.94
C VAL A 44 -29.23 5.06 -22.17
N THR A 45 -29.73 3.93 -22.67
CA THR A 45 -28.92 2.78 -23.00
C THR A 45 -28.88 2.60 -24.51
N LEU A 46 -27.67 2.54 -25.06
CA LEU A 46 -27.40 2.20 -26.46
C LEU A 46 -26.65 0.86 -26.50
N GLU A 47 -27.11 -0.02 -27.37
CA GLU A 47 -26.51 -1.38 -27.52
C GLU A 47 -26.29 -1.65 -29.01
N ASN A 48 -25.22 -2.35 -29.35
CA ASN A 48 -24.93 -2.76 -30.73
C ASN A 48 -25.92 -3.81 -31.26
N LEU A 49 -26.63 -4.48 -30.37
CA LEU A 49 -27.71 -5.41 -30.75
C LEU A 49 -28.91 -5.14 -29.82
N ASN A 50 -30.02 -4.72 -30.41
CA ASN A 50 -31.29 -4.55 -29.72
C ASN A 50 -32.25 -5.73 -29.94
N ARG A 51 -33.41 -5.73 -29.25
CA ARG A 51 -34.45 -6.78 -29.39
C ARG A 51 -35.00 -6.94 -30.79
N LEU A 52 -34.86 -5.91 -31.63
CA LEU A 52 -35.34 -5.87 -33.02
C LEU A 52 -34.23 -6.21 -34.04
N ASN A 53 -33.07 -6.65 -33.61
CA ASN A 53 -31.87 -6.89 -34.43
C ASN A 53 -31.37 -5.69 -35.23
N HIS A 54 -31.72 -4.47 -34.84
CA HIS A 54 -31.12 -3.25 -35.39
C HIS A 54 -29.69 -3.12 -34.85
N LEU A 55 -28.72 -3.28 -35.73
CA LEU A 55 -27.30 -3.13 -35.37
C LEU A 55 -26.93 -1.65 -35.28
N LEU A 56 -26.61 -1.20 -34.10
CA LEU A 56 -25.97 0.09 -33.90
C LEU A 56 -24.46 -0.16 -33.81
N GLU A 57 -23.71 0.44 -34.72
CA GLU A 57 -22.24 0.32 -34.65
C GLU A 57 -21.71 1.32 -33.61
N ILE A 58 -21.10 0.78 -32.55
CA ILE A 58 -20.48 1.55 -31.47
C ILE A 58 -19.01 1.14 -31.42
N GLN A 59 -18.16 1.96 -31.98
CA GLN A 59 -16.71 1.81 -31.95
C GLN A 59 -16.15 2.49 -30.69
N PHE A 60 -15.01 2.03 -30.21
CA PHE A 60 -14.37 2.61 -29.03
C PHE A 60 -12.88 2.32 -28.95
N SER A 61 -12.18 3.20 -28.23
CA SER A 61 -10.81 3.07 -27.77
C SER A 61 -10.80 3.42 -26.27
N VAL A 62 -10.42 2.46 -25.45
CA VAL A 62 -10.39 2.57 -23.98
C VAL A 62 -9.01 2.17 -23.50
N PRO A 63 -8.08 3.12 -23.38
CA PRO A 63 -6.78 2.86 -22.79
C PRO A 63 -6.91 2.56 -21.30
N PHE A 64 -5.94 1.83 -20.76
CA PHE A 64 -5.73 1.63 -19.33
C PHE A 64 -4.24 1.65 -19.03
N SER A 65 -3.84 2.42 -18.04
CA SER A 65 -2.44 2.63 -17.70
C SER A 65 -2.15 2.38 -16.22
N SER A 66 -0.86 2.25 -15.90
CA SER A 66 -0.39 2.16 -14.53
C SER A 66 -0.28 3.53 -13.84
N GLU A 67 -0.51 4.61 -14.58
CA GLU A 67 -0.46 5.97 -14.06
C GLU A 67 -1.65 6.28 -13.14
N PRO A 68 -1.45 7.14 -12.12
CA PRO A 68 -2.54 7.60 -11.27
C PRO A 68 -3.39 8.72 -11.89
N THR A 69 -3.08 9.12 -13.12
CA THR A 69 -3.83 10.11 -13.91
C THR A 69 -4.91 9.42 -14.72
N PRO A 70 -6.10 10.03 -14.83
CA PRO A 70 -7.19 9.45 -15.63
C PRO A 70 -6.86 9.42 -17.12
N ASP A 71 -7.01 8.24 -17.71
CA ASP A 71 -6.98 8.08 -19.17
C ASP A 71 -8.24 8.66 -19.83
N VAL A 72 -8.15 8.95 -21.13
CA VAL A 72 -9.25 9.46 -21.93
C VAL A 72 -9.73 8.37 -22.89
N ALA A 73 -10.97 7.95 -22.73
CA ALA A 73 -11.61 7.02 -23.65
C ALA A 73 -12.38 7.75 -24.76
N THR A 74 -12.39 7.16 -25.95
CA THR A 74 -13.13 7.66 -27.12
C THR A 74 -14.22 6.67 -27.51
N VAL A 75 -15.39 7.19 -27.86
CA VAL A 75 -16.50 6.42 -28.41
C VAL A 75 -16.99 7.09 -29.69
N THR A 76 -17.20 6.29 -30.72
CA THR A 76 -17.80 6.71 -32.01
C THR A 76 -19.02 5.87 -32.28
N ILE A 77 -20.15 6.50 -32.57
CA ILE A 77 -21.41 5.85 -32.88
C ILE A 77 -21.82 6.23 -34.28
N MET A 78 -22.01 5.22 -35.12
CA MET A 78 -22.40 5.43 -36.51
C MET A 78 -23.90 5.66 -36.61
N ASN A 79 -24.32 6.61 -37.44
CA ASN A 79 -25.70 6.89 -37.83
C ASN A 79 -26.67 7.13 -36.66
N LEU A 80 -26.17 7.74 -35.55
CA LEU A 80 -26.98 8.05 -34.39
C LEU A 80 -27.97 9.18 -34.71
N SER A 81 -29.24 9.00 -34.35
CA SER A 81 -30.30 9.98 -34.64
C SER A 81 -30.03 11.35 -34.03
N LYS A 82 -30.46 12.43 -34.67
CA LYS A 82 -30.33 13.80 -34.16
C LYS A 82 -30.95 13.95 -32.75
N LYS A 83 -32.09 13.31 -32.49
CA LYS A 83 -32.76 13.31 -31.18
C LYS A 83 -31.88 12.69 -30.12
N THR A 84 -31.33 11.54 -30.39
CA THR A 84 -30.45 10.82 -29.42
C THR A 84 -29.12 11.56 -29.19
N ARG A 85 -28.51 12.10 -30.27
CA ARG A 85 -27.28 12.92 -30.13
C ARG A 85 -27.47 14.14 -29.23
N ALA A 86 -28.62 14.78 -29.27
CA ALA A 86 -28.93 15.97 -28.46
C ALA A 86 -28.96 15.69 -26.95
N LEU A 87 -29.04 14.41 -26.55
CA LEU A 87 -29.01 14.00 -25.14
C LEU A 87 -27.61 14.06 -24.55
N PHE A 88 -26.58 13.91 -25.37
CA PHE A 88 -25.19 13.91 -24.91
C PHE A 88 -24.71 15.34 -24.63
N LYS A 89 -24.23 15.56 -23.41
CA LYS A 89 -23.70 16.87 -23.01
C LYS A 89 -22.37 16.68 -22.30
N LYS A 90 -21.50 17.68 -22.38
CA LYS A 90 -20.28 17.72 -21.58
C LYS A 90 -20.64 17.69 -20.10
N GLY A 91 -19.96 16.79 -19.35
CA GLY A 91 -20.19 16.56 -17.95
C GLY A 91 -21.11 15.38 -17.63
N ASP A 92 -21.90 14.89 -18.60
CA ASP A 92 -22.74 13.71 -18.40
C ASP A 92 -21.89 12.48 -18.11
N HIS A 93 -22.41 11.59 -17.26
CA HIS A 93 -21.71 10.36 -16.90
C HIS A 93 -22.01 9.24 -17.90
N VAL A 94 -20.99 8.54 -18.32
CA VAL A 94 -21.10 7.39 -19.22
C VAL A 94 -20.46 6.15 -18.62
N THR A 95 -21.06 4.98 -18.88
CA THR A 95 -20.49 3.67 -18.57
C THR A 95 -20.48 2.84 -19.84
N LEU A 96 -19.31 2.37 -20.24
CA LEU A 96 -19.10 1.51 -21.40
C LEU A 96 -18.89 0.07 -20.98
N TYR A 97 -19.68 -0.81 -21.57
CA TYR A 97 -19.60 -2.27 -21.41
C TYR A 97 -19.23 -2.89 -22.75
N ALA A 98 -18.36 -3.90 -22.72
CA ALA A 98 -18.11 -4.71 -23.89
C ALA A 98 -17.74 -6.15 -23.51
N GLY A 99 -17.78 -7.02 -24.50
CA GLY A 99 -17.48 -8.43 -24.36
C GLY A 99 -18.20 -9.27 -25.39
N TYR A 100 -18.43 -10.50 -25.04
CA TYR A 100 -19.13 -11.47 -25.90
C TYR A 100 -20.44 -11.91 -25.24
N LYS A 101 -21.36 -12.49 -26.02
CA LYS A 101 -22.60 -13.01 -25.47
C LYS A 101 -22.35 -13.95 -24.30
N GLY A 102 -22.95 -13.62 -23.15
CA GLY A 102 -22.77 -14.34 -21.90
C GLY A 102 -21.54 -13.92 -21.05
N ASP A 103 -20.66 -13.07 -21.59
CA ASP A 103 -19.50 -12.53 -20.86
C ASP A 103 -19.24 -11.05 -21.22
N VAL A 104 -20.14 -10.19 -20.79
CA VAL A 104 -20.06 -8.74 -20.97
C VAL A 104 -19.76 -8.09 -19.63
N GLY A 105 -18.82 -7.16 -19.60
CA GLY A 105 -18.47 -6.43 -18.39
C GLY A 105 -18.13 -4.97 -18.63
N VAL A 106 -18.02 -4.22 -17.54
CA VAL A 106 -17.62 -2.81 -17.60
C VAL A 106 -16.18 -2.72 -18.07
N LEU A 107 -15.94 -1.99 -19.16
CA LEU A 107 -14.60 -1.57 -19.56
C LEU A 107 -14.16 -0.39 -18.71
N THR A 108 -14.97 0.69 -18.73
CA THR A 108 -14.68 1.89 -17.96
C THR A 108 -15.95 2.73 -17.77
N GLU A 109 -15.88 3.69 -16.83
CA GLU A 109 -16.90 4.72 -16.61
C GLU A 109 -16.22 6.08 -16.40
N GLY A 110 -16.94 7.17 -16.72
CA GLY A 110 -16.42 8.51 -16.54
C GLY A 110 -17.34 9.60 -17.05
N ASN A 111 -16.82 10.81 -17.16
CA ASN A 111 -17.62 11.97 -17.56
C ASN A 111 -17.17 12.51 -18.93
N ILE A 112 -18.13 12.82 -19.78
CA ILE A 112 -17.89 13.40 -21.11
C ILE A 112 -17.13 14.71 -20.97
N ASN A 113 -15.96 14.80 -21.61
CA ASN A 113 -15.13 16.00 -21.59
C ASN A 113 -15.16 16.77 -22.89
N LYS A 114 -15.40 16.10 -24.03
CA LYS A 114 -15.43 16.72 -25.35
C LYS A 114 -16.38 15.99 -26.28
N ILE A 115 -17.15 16.75 -27.06
CA ILE A 115 -18.02 16.27 -28.14
C ILE A 115 -17.61 17.06 -29.40
N PRO A 116 -16.83 16.45 -30.32
CA PRO A 116 -16.48 17.11 -31.59
C PRO A 116 -17.67 17.31 -32.48
N PRO A 117 -17.59 18.17 -33.51
CA PRO A 117 -18.60 18.27 -34.56
C PRO A 117 -18.84 16.90 -35.21
N LEU A 118 -20.09 16.70 -35.67
CA LEU A 118 -20.48 15.53 -36.40
C LEU A 118 -19.67 15.43 -37.72
N LEU A 119 -19.11 14.28 -37.99
CA LEU A 119 -18.42 14.01 -39.24
C LEU A 119 -19.37 13.25 -40.18
N TRP A 120 -19.29 13.59 -41.45
CA TRP A 120 -19.99 12.89 -42.53
C TRP A 120 -18.96 12.22 -43.44
N SER A 121 -19.17 10.94 -43.75
CA SER A 121 -18.34 10.17 -44.66
C SER A 121 -19.24 9.51 -45.70
N GLY A 122 -19.52 10.21 -46.78
CA GLY A 122 -20.48 9.75 -47.80
C GLY A 122 -21.89 9.64 -47.26
N VAL A 123 -22.37 8.42 -47.07
CA VAL A 123 -23.73 8.13 -46.57
C VAL A 123 -23.80 8.12 -45.05
N ASP A 124 -22.69 7.83 -44.40
CA ASP A 124 -22.63 7.59 -42.94
C ASP A 124 -22.30 8.86 -42.16
N SER A 125 -22.94 9.02 -41.01
CA SER A 125 -22.61 10.05 -40.04
C SER A 125 -21.89 9.41 -38.82
N GLN A 126 -20.80 10.05 -38.38
CA GLN A 126 -20.01 9.62 -37.24
C GLN A 126 -20.17 10.60 -36.09
N PHE A 127 -20.82 10.14 -35.03
CA PHE A 127 -20.96 10.87 -33.79
C PHE A 127 -19.91 10.39 -32.79
N SER A 128 -18.90 11.21 -32.51
CA SER A 128 -17.82 10.88 -31.60
C SER A 128 -17.87 11.73 -30.35
N PHE A 129 -17.44 11.18 -29.23
CA PHE A 129 -17.17 11.92 -28.02
C PHE A 129 -16.03 11.26 -27.23
N THR A 130 -15.39 12.04 -26.38
CA THR A 130 -14.40 11.54 -25.44
C THR A 130 -14.88 11.73 -24.02
N PHE A 131 -14.46 10.86 -23.13
CA PHE A 131 -14.74 10.98 -21.70
C PHE A 131 -13.51 10.62 -20.87
N ILE A 132 -13.36 11.30 -19.74
CA ILE A 132 -12.28 11.06 -18.79
C ILE A 132 -12.69 9.90 -17.90
N GLN A 133 -11.84 8.88 -17.78
CA GLN A 133 -12.09 7.69 -16.95
C GLN A 133 -12.11 8.06 -15.46
N GLY A 134 -13.29 7.99 -14.86
CA GLY A 134 -13.50 8.51 -13.51
C GLY A 134 -13.61 10.04 -13.49
N ALA A 135 -13.04 10.67 -12.48
CA ALA A 135 -12.96 12.11 -12.35
C ALA A 135 -11.51 12.54 -12.13
N ASP A 136 -11.13 13.65 -12.75
CA ASP A 136 -9.80 14.23 -12.54
C ASP A 136 -9.76 14.99 -11.22
N TYR A 137 -9.02 14.47 -10.28
CA TYR A 137 -8.76 15.07 -8.97
C TYR A 137 -7.38 15.72 -8.86
N SER A 138 -6.59 15.78 -9.94
CA SER A 138 -5.24 16.37 -9.95
C SER A 138 -5.23 17.87 -9.62
N LYS A 139 -6.36 18.56 -9.90
CA LYS A 139 -6.53 19.99 -9.64
C LYS A 139 -7.25 20.30 -8.32
N LYS A 140 -7.37 19.33 -7.42
CA LYS A 140 -7.94 19.59 -6.09
C LYS A 140 -7.01 20.48 -5.28
N LYS A 141 -7.61 21.35 -4.45
CA LYS A 141 -6.86 22.21 -3.54
C LYS A 141 -6.05 21.37 -2.57
N ASP A 142 -4.90 21.89 -2.21
CA ASP A 142 -4.03 21.27 -1.21
C ASP A 142 -4.77 21.05 0.10
N VAL A 143 -4.41 19.99 0.78
CA VAL A 143 -4.91 19.67 2.10
C VAL A 143 -3.79 19.81 3.11
N SER A 144 -4.09 20.38 4.27
CA SER A 144 -3.20 20.39 5.42
C SER A 144 -3.91 19.72 6.58
N ILE A 145 -3.37 18.59 7.06
CA ILE A 145 -3.97 17.78 8.12
C ILE A 145 -2.85 17.20 8.99
N THR A 146 -2.93 17.43 10.28
CA THR A 146 -2.02 16.82 11.25
C THR A 146 -2.68 15.62 11.93
N PHE A 147 -2.01 14.47 11.89
CA PHE A 147 -2.45 13.23 12.49
C PHE A 147 -1.69 12.94 13.78
N LYS A 148 -2.39 12.43 14.78
CA LYS A 148 -1.83 12.06 16.09
C LYS A 148 -0.79 10.94 15.97
N LYS A 149 0.03 10.78 17.00
CA LYS A 149 0.97 9.66 17.14
C LYS A 149 0.21 8.31 17.02
N LYS A 150 0.82 7.34 16.35
CA LYS A 150 0.29 5.99 16.09
C LYS A 150 -0.92 5.94 15.14
N SER A 151 -1.20 6.98 14.37
CA SER A 151 -2.22 6.91 13.31
C SER A 151 -1.80 5.92 12.23
N GLY A 152 -2.70 5.01 11.84
CA GLY A 152 -2.46 4.03 10.79
C GLY A 152 -2.50 4.64 9.38
N ALA A 153 -1.66 4.17 8.47
CA ALA A 153 -1.59 4.69 7.09
C ALA A 153 -2.93 4.58 6.35
N GLU A 154 -3.71 3.52 6.56
CA GLU A 154 -5.05 3.38 5.97
C GLU A 154 -6.00 4.48 6.44
N GLN A 155 -6.01 4.78 7.75
CA GLN A 155 -6.81 5.86 8.32
C GLN A 155 -6.39 7.22 7.76
N VAL A 156 -5.08 7.45 7.62
CA VAL A 156 -4.54 8.70 7.06
C VAL A 156 -5.01 8.87 5.61
N ILE A 157 -4.87 7.83 4.76
CA ILE A 157 -5.36 7.84 3.37
C ILE A 157 -6.87 8.12 3.32
N LYS A 158 -7.68 7.41 4.13
CA LYS A 158 -9.15 7.64 4.17
C LYS A 158 -9.51 9.07 4.53
N THR A 159 -8.80 9.65 5.50
CA THR A 159 -9.08 11.02 5.97
C THR A 159 -8.69 12.06 4.92
N ILE A 160 -7.52 11.89 4.26
CA ILE A 160 -7.09 12.77 3.17
C ILE A 160 -8.10 12.71 2.02
N ALA A 161 -8.45 11.50 1.57
CA ALA A 161 -9.41 11.28 0.48
C ALA A 161 -10.78 11.89 0.80
N LYS A 162 -11.30 11.67 2.02
CA LYS A 162 -12.59 12.25 2.46
C LYS A 162 -12.56 13.77 2.47
N LYS A 163 -11.48 14.39 3.00
CA LYS A 163 -11.37 15.86 3.05
C LYS A 163 -11.25 16.48 1.66
N ALA A 164 -10.58 15.79 0.73
CA ALA A 164 -10.45 16.22 -0.66
C ALA A 164 -11.67 15.89 -1.54
N GLY A 165 -12.63 15.12 -1.02
CA GLY A 165 -13.78 14.63 -1.79
C GLY A 165 -13.38 13.65 -2.91
N ILE A 166 -12.37 12.80 -2.66
CA ILE A 166 -11.90 11.76 -3.59
C ILE A 166 -12.50 10.42 -3.16
N PRO A 167 -13.44 9.84 -3.94
CA PRO A 167 -14.01 8.55 -3.61
C PRO A 167 -13.01 7.42 -3.92
N LEU A 168 -12.52 6.75 -2.88
CA LEU A 168 -11.70 5.56 -3.02
C LEU A 168 -12.58 4.31 -2.94
N LYS A 169 -12.56 3.48 -3.99
CA LYS A 169 -13.31 2.21 -4.04
C LYS A 169 -12.73 1.16 -3.08
N SER A 170 -11.40 1.11 -2.97
CA SER A 170 -10.74 0.17 -2.08
C SER A 170 -9.38 0.70 -1.63
N ILE A 171 -8.97 0.31 -0.42
CA ILE A 171 -7.63 0.57 0.12
C ILE A 171 -7.07 -0.76 0.59
N LYS A 172 -6.04 -1.25 -0.11
CA LYS A 172 -5.33 -2.48 0.22
C LYS A 172 -3.85 -2.16 0.39
N LEU A 173 -3.37 -2.15 1.62
CA LEU A 173 -1.97 -1.88 1.93
C LEU A 173 -1.21 -3.19 2.10
N GLN A 174 -0.15 -3.38 1.30
CA GLN A 174 0.71 -4.57 1.33
C GLN A 174 1.37 -4.73 2.71
N ILE A 175 1.90 -3.64 3.24
CA ILE A 175 2.55 -3.56 4.54
C ILE A 175 1.95 -2.39 5.31
N PRO A 176 0.91 -2.63 6.13
CA PRO A 176 0.34 -1.58 6.98
C PRO A 176 1.42 -0.92 7.84
N LYS A 177 1.39 0.40 7.90
CA LYS A 177 2.36 1.22 8.65
C LYS A 177 1.63 2.17 9.57
N ASP A 178 2.13 2.31 10.80
CA ASP A 178 1.67 3.30 11.76
C ASP A 178 2.68 4.45 11.85
N PHE A 179 2.19 5.68 11.89
CA PHE A 179 3.00 6.88 12.07
C PHE A 179 3.25 7.13 13.56
N LYS A 180 4.33 6.56 14.10
CA LYS A 180 4.65 6.60 15.54
C LYS A 180 4.81 8.00 16.11
N LYS A 181 5.38 8.92 15.36
CA LYS A 181 5.60 10.32 15.75
C LYS A 181 4.47 11.27 15.36
N GLY A 182 3.38 10.73 14.75
CA GLY A 182 2.37 11.50 14.04
C GLY A 182 2.78 11.70 12.58
N TYR A 183 1.89 12.32 11.82
CA TYR A 183 2.10 12.62 10.40
C TYR A 183 1.38 13.92 10.04
N THR A 184 2.07 14.82 9.38
CA THR A 184 1.45 16.01 8.77
C THR A 184 1.35 15.77 7.29
N ALA A 185 0.13 15.73 6.78
CA ALA A 185 -0.19 15.69 5.36
C ALA A 185 -0.37 17.14 4.90
N ASP A 186 0.53 17.63 4.07
CA ASP A 186 0.50 18.98 3.51
C ASP A 186 0.84 18.91 2.04
N GLY A 187 -0.08 19.40 1.18
CA GLY A 187 0.07 19.43 -0.26
C GLY A 187 -1.07 18.74 -1.02
N GLN A 188 -0.80 18.38 -2.27
CA GLN A 188 -1.75 17.83 -3.23
C GLN A 188 -2.27 16.45 -2.78
N PRO A 189 -3.60 16.25 -2.65
CA PRO A 189 -4.18 15.05 -2.04
C PRO A 189 -3.82 13.73 -2.72
N LEU A 190 -3.80 13.66 -4.06
CA LEU A 190 -3.45 12.43 -4.78
C LEU A 190 -2.00 12.05 -4.57
N GLU A 191 -1.07 13.00 -4.62
CA GLU A 191 0.35 12.78 -4.38
C GLU A 191 0.61 12.30 -2.94
N LEU A 192 -0.11 12.87 -1.98
CA LEU A 192 -0.04 12.43 -0.58
C LEU A 192 -0.52 11.00 -0.44
N ILE A 193 -1.67 10.64 -1.04
CA ILE A 193 -2.20 9.28 -1.01
C ILE A 193 -1.22 8.30 -1.67
N GLU A 194 -0.68 8.66 -2.84
CA GLU A 194 0.29 7.85 -3.57
C GLU A 194 1.58 7.64 -2.76
N SER A 195 2.14 8.73 -2.20
CA SER A 195 3.35 8.66 -1.35
C SER A 195 3.16 7.75 -0.14
N ILE A 196 1.98 7.81 0.51
CA ILE A 196 1.67 6.94 1.65
C ILE A 196 1.49 5.50 1.19
N ALA A 197 0.78 5.26 0.07
CA ALA A 197 0.60 3.94 -0.52
C ALA A 197 1.96 3.31 -0.88
N LYS A 198 2.85 4.02 -1.56
CA LYS A 198 4.22 3.58 -1.90
C LYS A 198 5.03 3.21 -0.63
N LYS A 199 4.94 4.00 0.43
CA LYS A 199 5.57 3.67 1.73
C LYS A 199 5.04 2.37 2.34
N CYS A 200 3.83 1.95 1.96
CA CYS A 200 3.18 0.73 2.40
C CYS A 200 3.30 -0.43 1.39
N GLY A 201 4.12 -0.29 0.33
CA GLY A 201 4.27 -1.29 -0.72
C GLY A 201 3.03 -1.47 -1.56
N SER A 202 2.29 -0.39 -1.76
CA SER A 202 1.05 -0.35 -2.52
C SER A 202 1.07 0.83 -3.47
N VAL A 203 0.22 0.83 -4.46
CA VAL A 203 0.16 1.85 -5.50
C VAL A 203 -1.26 2.39 -5.64
N LEU A 204 -1.36 3.65 -6.04
CA LEU A 204 -2.63 4.25 -6.42
C LEU A 204 -2.89 3.95 -7.90
N ARG A 205 -4.09 3.47 -8.23
CA ARG A 205 -4.51 3.11 -9.59
C ARG A 205 -5.91 3.61 -9.87
N ILE A 206 -6.19 3.87 -11.13
CA ILE A 206 -7.55 4.03 -11.63
C ILE A 206 -7.95 2.71 -12.29
N VAL A 207 -8.95 2.05 -11.74
CA VAL A 207 -9.44 0.77 -12.24
C VAL A 207 -10.88 0.96 -12.66
N ARG A 208 -11.12 0.93 -13.96
CA ARG A 208 -12.45 1.14 -14.57
C ARG A 208 -13.11 2.44 -14.10
N GLY A 209 -12.36 3.53 -14.14
CA GLY A 209 -12.84 4.86 -13.73
C GLY A 209 -12.91 5.10 -12.22
N LYS A 210 -12.44 4.18 -11.38
CA LYS A 210 -12.47 4.31 -9.91
C LYS A 210 -11.08 4.29 -9.30
N TYR A 211 -10.79 5.23 -8.40
CA TYR A 211 -9.54 5.26 -7.66
C TYR A 211 -9.48 4.11 -6.65
N CYS A 212 -8.39 3.39 -6.66
CA CYS A 212 -8.10 2.27 -5.77
C CYS A 212 -6.65 2.33 -5.29
N VAL A 213 -6.42 2.07 -4.02
CA VAL A 213 -5.09 1.70 -3.54
C VAL A 213 -5.01 0.18 -3.57
N VAL A 214 -4.10 -0.36 -4.36
CA VAL A 214 -3.94 -1.81 -4.58
C VAL A 214 -2.53 -2.24 -4.21
N TYR A 215 -2.34 -3.55 -4.01
CA TYR A 215 -1.01 -4.10 -3.79
C TYR A 215 -0.14 -3.86 -5.03
N ASP A 216 1.10 -3.46 -4.80
CA ASP A 216 2.11 -3.56 -5.83
C ASP A 216 2.36 -5.06 -6.13
N THR A 217 2.07 -5.47 -7.35
CA THR A 217 2.12 -6.89 -7.74
C THR A 217 3.47 -7.33 -8.27
N SER A 218 4.42 -6.42 -8.42
CA SER A 218 5.77 -6.74 -8.87
C SER A 218 6.54 -7.54 -7.82
N ALA A 219 6.98 -8.75 -8.18
CA ALA A 219 7.82 -9.58 -7.29
C ALA A 219 9.17 -8.92 -6.98
N SER A 220 9.72 -8.15 -7.92
CA SER A 220 10.96 -7.38 -7.72
C SER A 220 10.78 -6.33 -6.63
N ASP A 221 9.65 -5.66 -6.60
CA ASP A 221 9.35 -4.65 -5.59
C ASP A 221 9.12 -5.26 -4.21
N LEU A 222 8.45 -6.42 -4.14
CA LEU A 222 8.37 -7.18 -2.89
C LEU A 222 9.73 -7.60 -2.36
N GLN A 223 10.65 -8.00 -3.24
CA GLN A 223 12.03 -8.30 -2.86
C GLN A 223 12.76 -7.05 -2.35
N LYS A 224 12.59 -5.90 -3.01
CA LYS A 224 13.12 -4.60 -2.55
C LYS A 224 12.55 -4.26 -1.17
N ILE A 225 11.22 -4.40 -0.97
CA ILE A 225 10.55 -4.17 0.30
C ILE A 225 11.13 -5.07 1.40
N VAL A 226 11.28 -6.36 1.16
CA VAL A 226 11.87 -7.30 2.13
C VAL A 226 13.32 -6.90 2.45
N ARG A 227 14.13 -6.52 1.43
CA ARG A 227 15.51 -6.05 1.64
C ARG A 227 15.56 -4.81 2.53
N THR A 228 14.72 -3.81 2.25
CA THR A 228 14.60 -2.58 3.04
C THR A 228 14.15 -2.88 4.48
N ARG A 229 13.17 -3.78 4.67
CA ARG A 229 12.71 -4.19 6.00
C ARG A 229 13.78 -4.95 6.79
N ARG A 230 14.57 -5.81 6.13
CA ARG A 230 15.74 -6.47 6.77
C ARG A 230 16.78 -5.45 7.23
N ALA A 231 17.05 -4.42 6.43
CA ALA A 231 17.94 -3.33 6.83
C ALA A 231 17.39 -2.56 8.04
N ALA A 232 16.09 -2.25 8.05
CA ALA A 232 15.43 -1.58 9.17
C ALA A 232 15.49 -2.41 10.47
N VAL A 233 15.29 -3.71 10.40
CA VAL A 233 15.42 -4.63 11.56
C VAL A 233 16.85 -4.61 12.10
N ARG A 234 17.86 -4.69 11.22
CA ARG A 234 19.27 -4.60 11.65
C ARG A 234 19.59 -3.29 12.35
N SER A 235 19.15 -2.17 11.77
CA SER A 235 19.33 -0.84 12.37
C SER A 235 18.66 -0.72 13.74
N ALA A 236 17.41 -1.16 13.86
CA ALA A 236 16.66 -1.14 15.11
C ALA A 236 17.30 -2.06 16.18
N HIS A 237 17.80 -3.22 15.80
CA HIS A 237 18.53 -4.12 16.69
C HIS A 237 19.85 -3.50 17.18
N THR A 238 20.62 -2.88 16.28
CA THR A 238 21.86 -2.16 16.68
C THR A 238 21.55 -1.02 17.64
N HIS A 239 20.46 -0.27 17.38
CA HIS A 239 20.03 0.78 18.30
C HIS A 239 19.65 0.22 19.67
N TYR A 240 18.87 -0.86 19.73
CA TYR A 240 18.51 -1.55 20.97
C TYR A 240 19.75 -2.02 21.75
N THR A 241 20.69 -2.70 21.11
CA THR A 241 21.91 -3.19 21.76
C THR A 241 22.78 -2.06 22.30
N ASN A 242 22.88 -0.94 21.59
CA ASN A 242 23.57 0.27 22.07
C ASN A 242 22.89 0.84 23.32
N LYS A 243 21.56 0.89 23.37
CA LYS A 243 20.81 1.36 24.54
C LYS A 243 20.99 0.43 25.73
N VAL A 244 21.00 -0.88 25.54
CA VAL A 244 21.31 -1.88 26.59
C VAL A 244 22.71 -1.65 27.15
N ARG A 245 23.71 -1.44 26.31
CA ARG A 245 25.08 -1.12 26.76
C ARG A 245 25.14 0.17 27.59
N GLN A 246 24.44 1.23 27.13
CA GLN A 246 24.37 2.51 27.89
C GLN A 246 23.67 2.34 29.25
N GLN A 247 22.61 1.53 29.32
CA GLN A 247 21.94 1.19 30.57
C GLN A 247 22.90 0.44 31.52
N GLY A 248 23.68 -0.53 31.01
CA GLY A 248 24.69 -1.25 31.78
C GLY A 248 25.73 -0.29 32.39
N THR A 249 26.19 0.71 31.65
CA THR A 249 27.10 1.74 32.16
C THR A 249 26.43 2.56 33.28
N ALA A 250 25.18 2.98 33.08
CA ALA A 250 24.44 3.73 34.10
C ALA A 250 24.16 2.87 35.36
N ALA A 251 23.94 1.57 35.20
CA ALA A 251 23.80 0.64 36.31
C ALA A 251 25.06 0.51 37.13
N LYS A 252 26.23 0.39 36.49
CA LYS A 252 27.56 0.40 37.17
C LYS A 252 27.79 1.69 37.95
N TYR A 253 27.48 2.84 37.32
CA TYR A 253 27.61 4.13 37.99
C TYR A 253 26.67 4.25 39.21
N ARG A 254 25.43 3.82 39.11
CA ARG A 254 24.48 3.78 40.24
C ARG A 254 24.99 2.86 41.34
N SER A 255 25.49 1.69 41.03
CA SER A 255 26.05 0.74 42.02
C SER A 255 27.25 1.32 42.75
N SER A 256 28.19 1.97 42.02
CA SER A 256 29.36 2.60 42.64
C SER A 256 28.98 3.75 43.58
N THR A 257 28.02 4.60 43.19
CA THR A 257 27.55 5.70 44.09
C THR A 257 26.81 5.14 45.29
N THR A 258 26.05 4.07 45.15
CA THR A 258 25.38 3.35 46.26
C THR A 258 26.41 2.76 47.24
N ALA A 259 27.48 2.13 46.71
CA ALA A 259 28.57 1.58 47.53
C ALA A 259 29.29 2.68 48.30
N THR A 260 29.58 3.83 47.66
CA THR A 260 30.17 5.00 48.29
C THR A 260 29.31 5.51 49.45
N ILE A 261 28.01 5.71 49.24
CA ILE A 261 27.04 6.12 50.26
C ILE A 261 27.04 5.14 51.43
N SER A 262 27.05 3.85 51.17
CA SER A 262 27.05 2.82 52.22
C SER A 262 28.33 2.90 53.05
N LYS A 263 29.49 3.05 52.40
CA LYS A 263 30.80 3.23 53.07
C LYS A 263 30.83 4.47 53.91
N ASP A 264 30.44 5.62 53.36
CA ASP A 264 30.41 6.88 54.06
C ASP A 264 29.45 6.84 55.26
N ARG A 265 28.27 6.28 55.09
CA ARG A 265 27.29 6.11 56.18
C ARG A 265 27.83 5.23 57.30
N ALA A 266 28.53 4.14 56.99
CA ALA A 266 29.17 3.29 57.98
C ALA A 266 30.28 4.04 58.75
N GLN A 267 31.10 4.84 58.05
CA GLN A 267 32.13 5.67 58.66
C GLN A 267 31.52 6.75 59.54
N TYR A 268 30.47 7.43 59.10
CA TYR A 268 29.79 8.48 59.87
C TYR A 268 29.12 7.90 61.13
N LYS A 269 28.57 6.68 61.07
CA LYS A 269 28.03 5.95 62.24
C LYS A 269 29.14 5.64 63.26
N LYS A 270 30.34 5.19 62.83
CA LYS A 270 31.47 5.00 63.72
C LYS A 270 31.89 6.31 64.40
N ASN A 271 31.95 7.38 63.61
CA ASN A 271 32.31 8.70 64.15
C ASN A 271 31.23 9.23 65.14
N LEU A 272 29.93 8.95 64.88
CA LEU A 272 28.84 9.29 65.76
C LEU A 272 28.97 8.54 67.10
N THR A 273 29.21 7.22 67.07
CA THR A 273 29.46 6.42 68.30
C THR A 273 30.62 6.94 69.07
N ALA A 274 31.73 7.31 68.42
CA ALA A 274 32.90 7.90 69.11
C ALA A 274 32.57 9.26 69.71
N ALA A 275 31.72 10.07 69.03
CA ALA A 275 31.28 11.39 69.56
C ALA A 275 30.34 11.23 70.77
N GLN A 276 29.43 10.25 70.73
CA GLN A 276 28.59 9.89 71.88
C GLN A 276 29.39 9.47 73.10
N GLY A 277 30.38 8.54 72.91
CA GLY A 277 31.23 8.13 74.01
C GLY A 277 32.07 9.27 74.57
N ARG A 278 32.42 10.28 73.80
CA ARG A 278 33.07 11.52 74.31
C ARG A 278 32.06 12.36 75.11
N LEU A 279 30.81 12.44 74.70
CA LEU A 279 29.76 13.15 75.41
C LEU A 279 29.51 12.55 76.80
N ASP A 280 29.46 11.21 76.87
CA ASP A 280 29.21 10.47 78.09
C ASP A 280 30.36 10.63 79.11
N LYS A 281 31.58 10.76 78.63
CA LYS A 281 32.82 10.96 79.45
C LYS A 281 33.11 12.38 79.80
N ALA A 282 32.44 13.37 79.25
CA ALA A 282 32.66 14.76 79.47
C ALA A 282 32.22 15.26 80.89
N LYS A 283 33.15 15.71 81.69
CA LYS A 283 32.92 16.20 83.05
C LYS A 283 32.65 17.69 83.14
N THR A 284 33.15 18.50 82.19
CA THR A 284 32.99 19.96 82.20
C THR A 284 31.84 20.45 81.34
N LYS A 285 31.22 21.62 81.70
CA LYS A 285 30.11 22.22 80.90
C LYS A 285 30.57 22.52 79.48
N SER A 286 31.75 23.01 79.25
CA SER A 286 32.38 23.30 77.94
C SER A 286 32.61 22.02 77.13
N GLY A 287 33.15 20.95 77.77
CA GLY A 287 33.38 19.66 77.11
C GLY A 287 32.11 19.00 76.68
N LYS A 288 31.02 19.07 77.51
CA LYS A 288 29.69 18.60 77.13
C LYS A 288 29.11 19.31 75.91
N ALA A 289 29.24 20.63 75.84
CA ALA A 289 28.80 21.50 74.77
C ALA A 289 29.48 21.11 73.43
N ALA A 290 30.79 20.96 73.44
CA ALA A 290 31.62 20.62 72.28
C ALA A 290 31.26 19.19 71.77
N ALA A 291 31.10 18.24 72.69
CA ALA A 291 30.70 16.88 72.36
C ALA A 291 29.28 16.82 71.75
N LYS A 292 28.29 17.58 72.30
CA LYS A 292 26.95 17.71 71.72
C LYS A 292 26.98 18.24 70.30
N LYS A 293 27.77 19.26 69.98
CA LYS A 293 27.97 19.79 68.63
C LYS A 293 28.51 18.70 67.70
N SER A 294 29.46 17.90 68.13
CA SER A 294 30.03 16.80 67.33
C SER A 294 28.99 15.70 67.08
N VAL A 295 28.17 15.33 68.04
CA VAL A 295 27.06 14.38 67.85
C VAL A 295 26.06 14.88 66.82
N ALA A 296 25.60 16.13 66.93
CA ALA A 296 24.67 16.75 65.98
C ALA A 296 25.27 16.81 64.55
N HIS A 297 26.54 17.15 64.47
CA HIS A 297 27.24 17.15 63.13
C HIS A 297 27.21 15.78 62.47
N TRP A 298 27.55 14.71 63.14
CA TRP A 298 27.53 13.36 62.55
C TRP A 298 26.13 12.84 62.29
N GLN A 299 25.14 13.21 63.12
CA GLN A 299 23.72 12.91 62.83
C GLN A 299 23.26 13.58 61.54
N GLN A 300 23.59 14.85 61.36
CA GLN A 300 23.29 15.59 60.14
C GLN A 300 23.98 14.97 58.93
N ARG A 301 25.27 14.63 58.98
CA ARG A 301 26.01 13.96 57.90
C ARG A 301 25.43 12.64 57.51
N ILE A 302 24.93 11.82 58.47
CA ILE A 302 24.24 10.54 58.20
C ILE A 302 22.92 10.78 57.46
N SER A 303 22.15 11.80 57.80
CA SER A 303 20.89 12.12 57.14
C SER A 303 21.12 12.63 55.73
N GLU A 304 22.16 13.42 55.49
CA GLU A 304 22.47 14.06 54.22
C GLU A 304 23.10 13.08 53.19
N VAL A 305 23.84 12.05 53.65
CA VAL A 305 24.63 11.18 52.76
C VAL A 305 23.79 10.45 51.72
N GLY A 306 22.53 10.12 52.03
CA GLY A 306 21.61 9.52 51.08
C GLY A 306 21.04 10.49 50.04
N GLY A 307 21.18 11.78 50.28
CA GLY A 307 20.71 12.87 49.44
C GLY A 307 21.73 13.44 48.47
N LEU A 308 22.92 12.85 48.37
CA LEU A 308 23.99 13.31 47.50
C LEU A 308 23.53 13.49 46.06
N LYS A 309 23.81 14.66 45.49
CA LYS A 309 23.40 15.01 44.12
C LYS A 309 23.89 14.01 43.07
N SER A 310 25.09 13.45 43.25
CA SER A 310 25.68 12.42 42.39
C SER A 310 24.86 11.13 42.35
N HIS A 311 24.36 10.68 43.53
CA HIS A 311 23.53 9.50 43.63
C HIS A 311 22.13 9.73 43.03
N LYS A 312 21.49 10.84 43.33
CA LYS A 312 20.21 11.23 42.71
C LYS A 312 20.31 11.27 41.20
N ASN A 313 21.38 11.87 40.65
CA ASN A 313 21.63 11.90 39.23
C ASN A 313 21.88 10.51 38.63
N ALA A 314 22.61 9.61 39.34
CA ALA A 314 22.85 8.23 38.91
C ALA A 314 21.57 7.42 38.86
N VAL A 315 20.68 7.56 39.84
CA VAL A 315 19.35 6.90 39.86
C VAL A 315 18.46 7.42 38.73
N ALA A 316 18.38 8.73 38.52
CA ALA A 316 17.61 9.36 37.46
C ALA A 316 18.11 8.93 36.07
N SER A 317 19.45 8.93 35.87
CA SER A 317 20.07 8.47 34.63
C SER A 317 19.75 7.02 34.33
N TYR A 318 19.85 6.15 35.33
CA TYR A 318 19.49 4.73 35.15
C TYR A 318 18.01 4.53 34.79
N ALA A 319 17.10 5.23 35.45
CA ALA A 319 15.66 5.17 35.14
C ALA A 319 15.37 5.63 33.71
N LYS A 320 15.97 6.75 33.27
CA LYS A 320 15.87 7.26 31.90
C LYS A 320 16.37 6.22 30.87
N ARG A 321 17.55 5.63 31.13
CA ARG A 321 18.11 4.61 30.22
C ARG A 321 17.27 3.35 30.18
N THR A 322 16.61 2.99 31.28
CA THR A 322 15.67 1.85 31.31
C THR A 322 14.48 2.09 30.40
N GLN A 323 13.92 3.30 30.41
CA GLN A 323 12.83 3.65 29.50
C GLN A 323 13.31 3.67 28.03
N GLU A 324 14.47 4.23 27.74
CA GLU A 324 15.04 4.23 26.39
C GLU A 324 15.30 2.81 25.84
N VAL A 325 15.70 1.87 26.68
CA VAL A 325 15.86 0.45 26.31
C VAL A 325 14.51 -0.17 25.96
N LYS A 326 13.47 0.10 26.75
CA LYS A 326 12.13 -0.38 26.48
C LYS A 326 11.60 0.14 25.14
N ASP A 327 11.72 1.44 24.90
CA ASP A 327 11.28 2.06 23.65
C ASP A 327 12.03 1.49 22.43
N ALA A 328 13.35 1.31 22.53
CA ALA A 328 14.16 0.72 21.48
C ALA A 328 13.84 -0.75 21.21
N LYS A 329 13.45 -1.51 22.26
CA LYS A 329 12.97 -2.90 22.13
C LYS A 329 11.65 -2.93 21.37
N ASP A 330 10.70 -2.08 21.73
CA ASP A 330 9.41 -1.97 21.04
C ASP A 330 9.59 -1.61 19.57
N ASP A 331 10.55 -0.74 19.25
CA ASP A 331 10.88 -0.37 17.87
C ASP A 331 11.45 -1.55 17.08
N TRP A 332 12.33 -2.32 17.68
CA TRP A 332 12.88 -3.53 17.06
C TRP A 332 11.81 -4.60 16.82
N GLU A 333 10.97 -4.89 17.83
CA GLU A 333 9.87 -5.86 17.71
C GLU A 333 8.87 -5.45 16.60
N ASN A 334 8.54 -4.17 16.50
CA ASN A 334 7.67 -3.66 15.43
C ASN A 334 8.32 -3.79 14.05
N ALA A 335 9.63 -3.49 13.94
CA ALA A 335 10.35 -3.70 12.68
C ALA A 335 10.34 -5.18 12.28
N GLN A 336 10.51 -6.10 13.24
CA GLN A 336 10.45 -7.55 13.02
C GLN A 336 9.05 -8.00 12.55
N LYS A 337 7.98 -7.48 13.16
CA LYS A 337 6.60 -7.76 12.72
C LYS A 337 6.35 -7.31 11.28
N LEU A 338 6.87 -6.15 10.90
CA LEU A 338 6.76 -5.63 9.54
C LEU A 338 7.56 -6.46 8.53
N LEU A 339 8.76 -6.93 8.91
CA LEU A 339 9.55 -7.83 8.09
C LEU A 339 8.81 -9.16 7.87
N ASN A 340 8.29 -9.76 8.93
CA ASN A 340 7.55 -11.04 8.85
C ASN A 340 6.32 -10.91 7.93
N LYS A 341 5.60 -9.77 7.97
CA LYS A 341 4.49 -9.50 7.04
C LYS A 341 4.98 -9.41 5.59
N ALA A 342 6.09 -8.71 5.34
CA ALA A 342 6.65 -8.57 4.00
C ALA A 342 7.17 -9.92 3.45
N GLU A 343 7.83 -10.71 4.27
CA GLU A 343 8.29 -12.06 3.89
C GLU A 343 7.12 -13.02 3.63
N LYS A 344 6.06 -12.93 4.43
CA LYS A 344 4.83 -13.71 4.18
C LYS A 344 4.17 -13.30 2.86
N ALA A 345 4.15 -12.00 2.53
CA ALA A 345 3.66 -11.51 1.25
C ALA A 345 4.51 -12.04 0.09
N LEU A 346 5.85 -11.96 0.21
CA LEU A 346 6.77 -12.49 -0.79
C LEU A 346 6.63 -14.01 -0.98
N ARG A 347 6.43 -14.78 0.10
CA ARG A 347 6.17 -16.24 0.02
C ARG A 347 4.84 -16.54 -0.68
N LYS A 348 3.78 -15.79 -0.37
CA LYS A 348 2.48 -15.91 -1.07
C LYS A 348 2.61 -15.58 -2.55
N ALA A 349 3.53 -14.71 -2.91
CA ALA A 349 3.88 -14.34 -4.27
C ALA A 349 4.69 -15.41 -5.03
N GLY A 350 4.87 -16.60 -4.48
CA GLY A 350 5.55 -17.71 -5.17
C GLY A 350 7.04 -17.82 -4.89
N GLY A 351 7.54 -17.24 -3.81
CA GLY A 351 8.89 -17.41 -3.24
C GLY A 351 9.98 -17.79 -4.23
N ALA A 352 10.75 -16.83 -4.69
CA ALA A 352 12.11 -17.01 -5.24
C ALA A 352 12.34 -18.14 -6.29
N LYS A 353 11.42 -18.37 -7.20
CA LYS A 353 11.79 -18.91 -8.50
C LYS A 353 12.06 -17.72 -9.42
N LYS A 354 13.25 -17.68 -9.97
CA LYS A 354 13.86 -16.57 -10.74
C LYS A 354 13.05 -15.98 -11.91
N ASN A 355 11.83 -16.44 -12.18
CA ASN A 355 11.09 -16.13 -13.40
C ASN A 355 9.60 -15.80 -13.21
N SER A 356 9.13 -15.47 -12.01
CA SER A 356 7.73 -15.04 -11.83
C SER A 356 7.70 -13.62 -11.29
N THR A 357 7.22 -12.68 -12.09
CA THR A 357 6.99 -11.29 -11.72
C THR A 357 5.66 -11.08 -11.00
N ALA A 358 4.76 -12.06 -11.04
CA ALA A 358 3.41 -11.95 -10.50
C ALA A 358 3.29 -12.45 -9.05
N THR A 359 2.63 -11.67 -8.22
CA THR A 359 2.36 -11.99 -6.80
C THR A 359 1.00 -12.63 -6.56
N LYS A 360 0.10 -12.55 -7.55
CA LYS A 360 -1.22 -13.16 -7.58
C LYS A 360 -1.19 -14.45 -8.42
N PRO A 361 -2.08 -15.42 -8.16
CA PRO A 361 -2.33 -16.47 -9.13
C PRO A 361 -2.82 -15.85 -10.44
N ALA A 362 -2.46 -16.44 -11.57
CA ALA A 362 -2.91 -15.97 -12.88
C ALA A 362 -4.45 -15.95 -12.93
N GLU A 363 -4.98 -14.81 -13.33
CA GLU A 363 -6.43 -14.60 -13.48
C GLU A 363 -6.91 -15.12 -14.85
N PHE A 364 -6.00 -15.13 -15.84
CA PHE A 364 -6.27 -15.56 -17.22
C PHE A 364 -5.16 -16.44 -17.75
N LEU A 365 -5.56 -17.35 -18.64
CA LEU A 365 -4.64 -18.02 -19.54
C LEU A 365 -4.83 -17.42 -20.94
N LEU A 366 -3.77 -16.82 -21.48
CA LEU A 366 -3.69 -16.40 -22.88
C LEU A 366 -2.89 -17.41 -23.67
N SER A 367 -3.53 -17.99 -24.66
CA SER A 367 -2.94 -18.94 -25.62
C SER A 367 -3.68 -18.85 -26.95
N ASN A 368 -3.17 -19.48 -27.97
CA ASN A 368 -3.84 -19.56 -29.28
C ASN A 368 -5.25 -20.17 -29.22
N THR A 369 -5.54 -20.96 -28.16
CA THR A 369 -6.88 -21.57 -27.95
C THR A 369 -7.77 -20.73 -27.03
N THR A 370 -7.24 -19.68 -26.38
CA THR A 370 -8.00 -18.86 -25.43
C THR A 370 -8.06 -17.39 -25.82
N GLY A 371 -7.81 -17.08 -27.09
CA GLY A 371 -8.01 -15.75 -27.66
C GLY A 371 -6.76 -14.93 -27.94
N LEU A 372 -5.55 -15.46 -27.76
CA LEU A 372 -4.34 -14.81 -28.25
C LEU A 372 -4.39 -14.73 -29.77
N THR A 373 -4.29 -13.53 -30.33
CA THR A 373 -4.41 -13.31 -31.79
C THR A 373 -3.07 -13.29 -32.50
N GLU A 374 -2.01 -12.96 -31.77
CA GLU A 374 -0.65 -12.85 -32.29
C GLU A 374 0.36 -13.39 -31.28
N GLU A 375 1.53 -13.83 -31.75
CA GLU A 375 2.64 -14.18 -30.86
C GLU A 375 3.12 -12.93 -30.12
N PRO A 376 3.31 -12.99 -28.79
CA PRO A 376 3.83 -11.86 -28.03
C PRO A 376 5.20 -11.44 -28.53
N SER A 377 5.42 -10.14 -28.68
CA SER A 377 6.70 -9.58 -29.08
C SER A 377 7.49 -9.07 -27.89
N TYR A 378 8.78 -9.39 -27.88
CA TYR A 378 9.73 -8.98 -26.84
C TYR A 378 10.29 -7.59 -27.12
N SER A 379 10.43 -6.79 -26.09
CA SER A 379 11.15 -5.53 -26.10
C SER A 379 11.95 -5.39 -24.81
N GLU A 380 13.13 -4.78 -24.88
CA GLU A 380 13.96 -4.46 -23.73
C GLU A 380 14.38 -2.99 -23.83
N ASP A 381 14.19 -2.26 -22.76
CA ASP A 381 14.53 -0.86 -22.62
C ASP A 381 15.20 -0.62 -21.25
N ASP A 382 15.48 0.66 -20.92
CA ASP A 382 16.10 1.04 -19.64
C ASP A 382 15.24 0.66 -18.43
N ASP A 383 13.92 0.48 -18.60
CA ASP A 383 12.97 0.04 -17.57
C ASP A 383 12.92 -1.49 -17.42
N GLY A 384 13.56 -2.24 -18.32
CA GLY A 384 13.70 -3.69 -18.30
C GLY A 384 12.96 -4.42 -19.42
N GLU A 385 12.81 -5.75 -19.25
CA GLU A 385 12.12 -6.62 -20.20
C GLU A 385 10.61 -6.39 -20.20
N SER A 386 10.04 -6.25 -21.38
CA SER A 386 8.59 -6.15 -21.60
C SER A 386 8.14 -7.02 -22.78
N TRP A 387 6.87 -7.39 -22.79
CA TRP A 387 6.25 -8.18 -23.84
C TRP A 387 4.93 -7.55 -24.24
N SER A 388 4.76 -7.21 -25.51
CA SER A 388 3.45 -6.79 -26.04
C SER A 388 2.61 -8.01 -26.43
N PHE A 389 1.29 -7.90 -26.21
CA PHE A 389 0.31 -8.92 -26.57
C PHE A 389 -0.90 -8.33 -27.23
N SER A 390 -1.54 -9.13 -28.08
CA SER A 390 -2.86 -8.86 -28.67
C SER A 390 -3.75 -10.07 -28.47
N CYS A 391 -4.96 -9.85 -27.99
CA CYS A 391 -5.94 -10.90 -27.79
C CYS A 391 -7.36 -10.45 -28.13
N LEU A 392 -8.27 -11.38 -28.34
CA LEU A 392 -9.69 -11.09 -28.42
C LEU A 392 -10.14 -10.35 -27.17
N LEU A 393 -11.05 -9.38 -27.32
CA LEU A 393 -11.43 -8.47 -26.24
C LEU A 393 -11.81 -9.21 -24.97
N GLN A 394 -11.15 -8.86 -23.88
CA GLN A 394 -11.41 -9.40 -22.56
C GLN A 394 -11.53 -8.28 -21.54
N HIS A 395 -12.77 -7.93 -21.19
CA HIS A 395 -13.09 -6.83 -20.29
C HIS A 395 -12.48 -6.96 -18.89
N ARG A 396 -12.01 -8.15 -18.49
CA ARG A 396 -11.36 -8.37 -17.19
C ARG A 396 -9.90 -7.99 -17.18
N ILE A 397 -9.25 -7.93 -18.32
CA ILE A 397 -7.85 -7.49 -18.45
C ILE A 397 -7.80 -5.99 -18.19
N THR A 398 -7.06 -5.59 -17.20
CA THR A 398 -6.81 -4.19 -16.82
C THR A 398 -5.40 -4.10 -16.27
N THR A 399 -4.92 -2.92 -15.97
CA THR A 399 -3.66 -2.72 -15.25
C THR A 399 -3.59 -3.59 -14.00
N ASP A 400 -2.44 -4.15 -13.70
CA ASP A 400 -2.17 -5.08 -12.60
C ASP A 400 -2.90 -6.44 -12.71
N ALA A 401 -3.55 -6.76 -13.85
CA ALA A 401 -4.07 -8.09 -14.11
C ALA A 401 -2.90 -9.08 -14.28
N VAL A 402 -3.05 -10.25 -13.69
CA VAL A 402 -2.03 -11.31 -13.77
C VAL A 402 -2.43 -12.30 -14.85
N ILE A 403 -1.61 -12.41 -15.88
CA ILE A 403 -1.88 -13.26 -17.05
C ILE A 403 -0.80 -14.34 -17.14
N LYS A 404 -1.23 -15.58 -17.33
CA LYS A 404 -0.36 -16.66 -17.78
C LYS A 404 -0.41 -16.73 -19.30
N VAL A 405 0.67 -16.36 -19.95
CA VAL A 405 0.80 -16.51 -21.40
C VAL A 405 1.38 -17.89 -21.72
N LYS A 406 0.79 -18.58 -22.69
CA LYS A 406 1.27 -19.85 -23.23
C LYS A 406 1.22 -19.78 -24.75
N SER A 407 2.35 -19.43 -25.34
CA SER A 407 2.56 -19.36 -26.79
C SER A 407 3.85 -20.10 -27.19
N ARG A 408 4.27 -20.02 -28.45
CA ARG A 408 5.55 -20.59 -28.91
C ARG A 408 6.74 -19.95 -28.19
N ASN A 409 6.71 -18.62 -28.10
CA ASN A 409 7.86 -17.83 -27.68
C ASN A 409 7.81 -17.49 -26.18
N LEU A 410 6.63 -17.57 -25.54
CA LEU A 410 6.42 -17.13 -24.17
C LEU A 410 5.58 -18.12 -23.36
N ASN A 411 6.15 -18.63 -22.28
CA ASN A 411 5.42 -19.44 -21.30
C ASN A 411 5.72 -18.93 -19.88
N ARG A 412 5.11 -17.79 -19.55
CA ARG A 412 5.33 -17.09 -18.27
C ARG A 412 4.02 -16.55 -17.70
N THR A 413 4.01 -16.34 -16.38
CA THR A 413 2.97 -15.56 -15.72
C THR A 413 3.52 -14.16 -15.51
N MET A 414 2.82 -13.16 -16.02
CA MET A 414 3.25 -11.78 -16.08
C MET A 414 2.12 -10.84 -15.64
N VAL A 415 2.45 -9.60 -15.40
CA VAL A 415 1.51 -8.57 -14.97
C VAL A 415 1.29 -7.59 -16.11
N VAL A 416 0.05 -7.21 -16.36
CA VAL A 416 -0.28 -6.17 -17.33
C VAL A 416 0.09 -4.82 -16.77
N ASP A 417 0.93 -4.09 -17.47
CA ASP A 417 1.35 -2.74 -17.13
C ASP A 417 0.37 -1.69 -17.67
N ASN A 418 0.17 -1.72 -18.98
CA ASN A 418 -0.76 -0.83 -19.68
C ASN A 418 -1.36 -1.56 -20.88
N GLY A 419 -2.34 -0.93 -21.52
CA GLY A 419 -2.96 -1.47 -22.72
C GLY A 419 -4.20 -0.70 -23.13
N GLU A 420 -4.95 -1.32 -24.03
CA GLU A 420 -6.16 -0.74 -24.62
C GLU A 420 -7.18 -1.82 -24.95
N HIS A 421 -8.45 -1.50 -24.75
CA HIS A 421 -9.58 -2.21 -25.33
C HIS A 421 -10.09 -1.42 -26.52
N ALA A 422 -10.09 -2.01 -27.70
CA ALA A 422 -10.48 -1.30 -28.91
C ALA A 422 -11.51 -2.10 -29.74
N TYR A 423 -12.39 -1.36 -30.38
CA TYR A 423 -13.28 -1.83 -31.43
C TYR A 423 -13.39 -0.76 -32.53
N ASP A 424 -12.93 -1.06 -33.71
CA ASP A 424 -12.87 -0.18 -34.88
C ASP A 424 -13.92 -0.49 -35.96
N GLY A 425 -14.89 -1.36 -35.65
CA GLY A 425 -15.85 -1.90 -36.61
C GLY A 425 -15.46 -3.28 -37.14
N SER A 426 -14.19 -3.60 -37.22
CA SER A 426 -13.66 -4.90 -37.68
C SER A 426 -12.97 -5.68 -36.56
N SER A 427 -12.02 -5.08 -35.91
CA SER A 427 -11.19 -5.69 -34.85
C SER A 427 -11.78 -5.43 -33.46
N PHE A 428 -11.95 -6.47 -32.66
CA PHE A 428 -12.50 -6.39 -31.31
C PHE A 428 -11.49 -7.00 -30.34
N LEU A 429 -10.53 -6.17 -29.90
CA LEU A 429 -9.28 -6.62 -29.30
C LEU A 429 -9.01 -5.99 -27.93
N THR A 430 -8.19 -6.65 -27.16
CA THR A 430 -7.43 -6.11 -26.05
C THR A 430 -5.95 -6.25 -26.37
N THR A 431 -5.23 -5.15 -26.38
CA THR A 431 -3.78 -5.11 -26.56
C THR A 431 -3.13 -4.57 -25.29
N GLY A 432 -1.86 -4.87 -25.08
CA GLY A 432 -1.15 -4.30 -23.94
C GLY A 432 0.28 -4.79 -23.79
N VAL A 433 0.89 -4.29 -22.73
CA VAL A 433 2.27 -4.58 -22.35
C VAL A 433 2.29 -5.37 -21.05
N LEU A 434 3.11 -6.42 -21.02
CA LEU A 434 3.34 -7.30 -19.88
C LEU A 434 4.76 -7.05 -19.33
N LYS A 435 4.87 -6.98 -18.02
CA LYS A 435 6.13 -6.88 -17.26
C LYS A 435 6.29 -7.99 -16.26
#